data_2922a2f88a29c93bd8e7e9c98cfa12a0
#
_entry.id   2922a2f88a29c93bd8e7e9c98cfa12a0
#
_cell.length_a   1.000
_cell.length_b   1.000
_cell.length_c   1.000
_cell.angle_alpha   90.00
_cell.angle_beta   90.00
_cell.angle_gamma   90.00
#
_symmetry.space_group_name_H-M   'P 1'
#
loop_
_entity.id
_entity.type
_entity.pdbx_description
1 polymer ?
#
loop_
_entity_poly.entity_id
_entity_poly.type
_entity_poly.pdbx_seq_one_letter_code
_entity_poly.pdbx_strand_id
1 'polypeptide(L)'
;LFGGRSLAKYAKKNDWDVIGILNNDMIGNIEGVDGVIDNRSFRIFSEPFFFNSKYSSDLNMRTGGGENDGASRQLARHVHKTVKKFMPELNPIMIYRLDRFGRGGHHRPFNDEGIAGIRIMEAHENYNRQHNDIRIENGIKYGDVLSGVNFDYAAKLTAVNAISLATLASSPRPPKNIKIGGIVEPSVKFRWEHPDDKSIKGYKIYWRETTSSTWDNSRLIDKIDNYTLEGIVIDNFIFGISTVNKKGFESLVSFPQGTFRD
;
A
#
# COMPACT_ATOMS: atom_id res chain seq x y z
N LEU A 1 -12.77 17.81 -0.59
CA LEU A 1 -12.85 16.54 -1.34
C LEU A 1 -13.45 16.65 -2.76
N PHE A 2 -14.07 17.80 -3.12
CA PHE A 2 -14.72 17.96 -4.45
C PHE A 2 -13.73 17.80 -5.60
N GLY A 3 -12.56 18.46 -5.57
CA GLY A 3 -11.53 18.34 -6.59
C GLY A 3 -11.00 16.90 -6.76
N GLY A 4 -10.74 16.19 -5.65
CA GLY A 4 -10.34 14.78 -5.70
C GLY A 4 -11.39 13.89 -6.34
N ARG A 5 -12.68 14.11 -6.03
CA ARG A 5 -13.79 13.37 -6.65
C ARG A 5 -13.91 13.64 -8.15
N SER A 6 -13.78 14.91 -8.57
CA SER A 6 -13.82 15.27 -9.99
C SER A 6 -12.65 14.63 -10.75
N LEU A 7 -11.44 14.67 -10.19
CA LEU A 7 -10.25 14.08 -10.81
C LEU A 7 -10.33 12.56 -10.88
N ALA A 8 -10.81 11.89 -9.83
CA ALA A 8 -10.98 10.43 -9.82
C ALA A 8 -11.97 9.97 -10.91
N LYS A 9 -13.11 10.64 -11.02
CA LYS A 9 -14.09 10.39 -12.10
C LYS A 9 -13.52 10.66 -13.49
N TYR A 10 -12.74 11.74 -13.62
CA TYR A 10 -12.09 12.09 -14.89
C TYR A 10 -11.06 11.02 -15.28
N ALA A 11 -10.22 10.58 -14.36
CA ALA A 11 -9.25 9.50 -14.59
C ALA A 11 -9.96 8.22 -15.04
N LYS A 12 -11.03 7.83 -14.34
CA LYS A 12 -11.84 6.66 -14.67
C LYS A 12 -12.48 6.76 -16.06
N LYS A 13 -13.09 7.92 -16.37
CA LYS A 13 -13.75 8.17 -17.67
C LYS A 13 -12.77 8.11 -18.85
N ASN A 14 -11.52 8.50 -18.63
CA ASN A 14 -10.50 8.55 -19.67
C ASN A 14 -9.54 7.33 -19.64
N ASP A 15 -9.90 6.27 -18.89
CA ASP A 15 -9.13 5.03 -18.78
C ASP A 15 -7.65 5.27 -18.45
N TRP A 16 -7.36 6.19 -17.54
CA TRP A 16 -6.01 6.43 -17.09
C TRP A 16 -5.44 5.20 -16.38
N ASP A 17 -4.23 4.79 -16.76
CA ASP A 17 -3.48 3.71 -16.10
C ASP A 17 -2.81 4.26 -14.81
N VAL A 18 -3.61 4.39 -13.76
CA VAL A 18 -3.16 4.93 -12.47
C VAL A 18 -2.75 3.79 -11.54
N ILE A 19 -1.45 3.66 -11.28
CA ILE A 19 -0.89 2.63 -10.39
C ILE A 19 -1.29 2.89 -8.93
N GLY A 20 -1.33 4.16 -8.50
CA GLY A 20 -1.69 4.49 -7.13
C GLY A 20 -1.69 5.99 -6.84
N ILE A 21 -2.37 6.35 -5.75
CA ILE A 21 -2.47 7.72 -5.24
C ILE A 21 -1.82 7.79 -3.86
N LEU A 22 -0.85 8.69 -3.71
CA LEU A 22 -0.22 9.02 -2.44
C LEU A 22 -0.78 10.35 -1.93
N ASN A 23 -1.71 10.30 -0.99
CA ASN A 23 -2.31 11.50 -0.40
C ASN A 23 -1.59 11.89 0.89
N ASN A 24 -1.04 13.08 0.95
CA ASN A 24 -0.37 13.62 2.12
C ASN A 24 -1.31 14.58 2.87
N ASP A 25 -1.68 14.22 4.12
CA ASP A 25 -2.61 15.04 4.89
C ASP A 25 -2.67 14.53 6.35
N MET A 26 -1.92 15.06 7.25
CA MET A 26 -0.95 16.16 7.32
C MET A 26 0.47 15.59 7.49
N ILE A 27 1.51 16.34 7.11
CA ILE A 27 2.89 15.82 7.12
C ILE A 27 3.93 16.78 7.74
N GLY A 28 3.51 17.78 8.47
CA GLY A 28 4.41 18.83 8.97
C GLY A 28 4.53 18.90 10.48
N ASN A 29 3.66 18.27 11.24
CA ASN A 29 3.68 18.33 12.69
C ASN A 29 4.43 17.15 13.31
N ILE A 30 5.26 17.41 14.32
CA ILE A 30 6.00 16.39 15.08
C ILE A 30 5.61 16.30 16.54
N GLU A 31 4.79 17.23 17.04
CA GLU A 31 4.41 17.33 18.45
C GLU A 31 2.92 17.04 18.62
N GLY A 32 2.57 15.95 19.29
CA GLY A 32 1.21 15.59 19.60
C GLY A 32 0.63 16.39 20.77
N VAL A 33 -0.70 16.39 20.91
CA VAL A 33 -1.36 16.92 22.12
C VAL A 33 -1.03 16.12 23.38
N ASP A 34 -0.52 14.91 23.21
CA ASP A 34 0.00 14.03 24.26
C ASP A 34 1.40 14.42 24.74
N GLY A 35 2.00 15.47 24.15
CA GLY A 35 3.35 15.95 24.45
C GLY A 35 4.47 15.10 23.82
N VAL A 36 4.15 14.06 23.05
CA VAL A 36 5.14 13.25 22.35
C VAL A 36 5.68 14.03 21.17
N ILE A 37 7.01 14.10 21.07
CA ILE A 37 7.73 14.66 19.90
C ILE A 37 8.33 13.50 19.10
N ASP A 38 7.87 13.33 17.87
CA ASP A 38 8.32 12.26 16.98
C ASP A 38 8.49 12.77 15.54
N ASN A 39 9.73 12.79 15.07
CA ASN A 39 10.13 13.18 13.72
C ASN A 39 10.60 12.00 12.86
N ARG A 40 10.25 10.78 13.26
CA ARG A 40 10.64 9.53 12.57
C ARG A 40 9.45 8.69 12.15
N SER A 41 8.42 8.62 12.99
CA SER A 41 7.24 7.79 12.70
C SER A 41 6.23 8.55 11.85
N PHE A 42 5.57 7.83 10.96
CA PHE A 42 4.42 8.32 10.21
C PHE A 42 3.45 7.16 9.93
N ARG A 43 2.19 7.49 9.71
CA ARG A 43 1.11 6.52 9.48
C ARG A 43 0.82 6.39 7.98
N ILE A 44 0.53 5.16 7.56
CA ILE A 44 0.07 4.83 6.20
C ILE A 44 -1.30 4.18 6.32
N PHE A 45 -2.36 4.93 6.02
CA PHE A 45 -3.72 4.42 5.99
C PHE A 45 -3.99 3.74 4.65
N SER A 46 -4.63 2.59 4.69
CA SER A 46 -4.94 1.81 3.49
C SER A 46 -6.22 0.99 3.66
N GLU A 47 -7.03 0.99 2.63
CA GLU A 47 -8.27 0.22 2.57
C GLU A 47 -7.99 -1.27 2.31
N PRO A 48 -8.73 -2.20 2.95
CA PRO A 48 -8.58 -3.64 2.69
C PRO A 48 -9.06 -4.02 1.28
N PHE A 49 -10.26 -3.58 0.89
CA PHE A 49 -10.89 -3.82 -0.42
C PHE A 49 -11.60 -2.58 -0.92
N PHE A 50 -11.85 -2.56 -2.23
CA PHE A 50 -12.82 -1.64 -2.80
C PHE A 50 -14.24 -2.18 -2.56
N PHE A 51 -15.09 -1.40 -1.92
CA PHE A 51 -16.45 -1.78 -1.51
C PHE A 51 -17.34 -2.25 -2.68
N ASN A 52 -17.04 -1.82 -3.90
CA ASN A 52 -17.75 -2.17 -5.13
C ASN A 52 -16.96 -3.16 -6.02
N SER A 53 -15.92 -3.79 -5.51
CA SER A 53 -15.18 -4.75 -6.31
C SER A 53 -15.97 -6.07 -6.42
N LYS A 54 -15.90 -6.71 -7.58
CA LYS A 54 -16.41 -8.07 -7.80
C LYS A 54 -15.82 -9.09 -6.81
N TYR A 55 -14.75 -8.71 -6.13
CA TYR A 55 -14.03 -9.54 -5.16
C TYR A 55 -14.69 -9.59 -3.77
N SER A 56 -15.59 -8.65 -3.44
CA SER A 56 -16.22 -8.61 -2.11
C SER A 56 -17.21 -9.76 -1.84
N SER A 57 -17.64 -10.46 -2.88
CA SER A 57 -18.54 -11.62 -2.80
C SER A 57 -17.85 -12.95 -3.16
N ASP A 58 -16.55 -12.92 -3.47
CA ASP A 58 -15.86 -14.08 -4.00
C ASP A 58 -15.50 -15.10 -2.91
N LEU A 59 -15.71 -16.37 -3.22
CA LEU A 59 -15.35 -17.52 -2.38
C LEU A 59 -13.86 -17.48 -1.98
N ASN A 60 -13.01 -16.98 -2.86
CA ASN A 60 -11.57 -16.81 -2.64
C ASN A 60 -11.24 -15.90 -1.45
N MET A 61 -12.10 -14.94 -1.10
CA MET A 61 -11.90 -14.09 0.07
C MET A 61 -12.16 -14.84 1.37
N ARG A 62 -13.24 -15.64 1.43
CA ARG A 62 -13.57 -16.42 2.62
C ARG A 62 -12.57 -17.54 2.89
N THR A 63 -12.05 -18.17 1.84
CA THR A 63 -11.13 -19.31 1.94
C THR A 63 -9.67 -18.90 1.81
N GLY A 64 -9.37 -17.81 1.08
CA GLY A 64 -8.01 -17.32 0.85
C GLY A 64 -7.47 -16.37 1.92
N GLY A 65 -8.33 -15.92 2.89
CA GLY A 65 -7.91 -14.97 3.92
C GLY A 65 -7.48 -13.60 3.38
N GLY A 66 -7.98 -13.25 2.19
CA GLY A 66 -7.54 -12.07 1.46
C GLY A 66 -8.21 -10.75 1.87
N GLU A 67 -8.98 -10.71 2.95
CA GLU A 67 -9.72 -9.53 3.41
C GLU A 67 -8.84 -8.29 3.67
N ASN A 68 -7.53 -8.50 3.85
CA ASN A 68 -6.55 -7.44 4.06
C ASN A 68 -5.64 -7.20 2.85
N ASP A 69 -6.01 -7.65 1.66
CA ASP A 69 -5.10 -7.74 0.53
C ASP A 69 -5.53 -6.97 -0.73
N GLY A 70 -6.37 -5.96 -0.55
CA GLY A 70 -6.75 -5.04 -1.63
C GLY A 70 -5.57 -4.23 -2.21
N ALA A 71 -5.78 -3.63 -3.37
CA ALA A 71 -4.76 -2.86 -4.09
C ALA A 71 -4.21 -1.68 -3.27
N SER A 72 -5.07 -0.99 -2.51
CA SER A 72 -4.65 0.07 -1.58
C SER A 72 -3.68 -0.47 -0.52
N ARG A 73 -3.95 -1.67 0.03
CA ARG A 73 -3.08 -2.32 1.02
C ARG A 73 -1.73 -2.72 0.41
N GLN A 74 -1.70 -3.18 -0.86
CA GLN A 74 -0.45 -3.48 -1.53
C GLN A 74 0.38 -2.23 -1.81
N LEU A 75 -0.26 -1.13 -2.17
CA LEU A 75 0.42 0.17 -2.30
C LEU A 75 1.04 0.61 -0.97
N ALA A 76 0.33 0.46 0.14
CA ALA A 76 0.85 0.76 1.47
C ALA A 76 2.04 -0.12 1.84
N ARG A 77 1.98 -1.44 1.56
CA ARG A 77 3.11 -2.37 1.76
C ARG A 77 4.31 -2.03 0.89
N HIS A 78 4.07 -1.57 -0.34
CA HIS A 78 5.14 -1.10 -1.23
C HIS A 78 5.85 0.12 -0.63
N VAL A 79 5.11 1.13 -0.18
CA VAL A 79 5.68 2.31 0.49
C VAL A 79 6.44 1.91 1.75
N HIS A 80 5.85 1.08 2.60
CA HIS A 80 6.50 0.57 3.82
C HIS A 80 7.85 -0.12 3.50
N LYS A 81 7.85 -1.06 2.56
CA LYS A 81 9.05 -1.79 2.13
C LYS A 81 10.12 -0.84 1.55
N THR A 82 9.69 0.12 0.72
CA THR A 82 10.57 1.10 0.08
C THR A 82 11.24 1.99 1.13
N VAL A 83 10.47 2.47 2.10
CA VAL A 83 11.00 3.28 3.22
C VAL A 83 11.98 2.47 4.05
N LYS A 84 11.64 1.25 4.46
CA LYS A 84 12.57 0.40 5.24
C LYS A 84 13.88 0.12 4.50
N LYS A 85 13.86 0.10 3.16
CA LYS A 85 15.06 -0.12 2.35
C LYS A 85 15.91 1.13 2.17
N PHE A 86 15.32 2.29 1.91
CA PHE A 86 16.03 3.49 1.47
C PHE A 86 16.12 4.59 2.54
N MET A 87 15.25 4.54 3.55
CA MET A 87 15.18 5.49 4.67
C MET A 87 14.95 4.72 5.98
N PRO A 88 15.89 3.81 6.36
CA PRO A 88 15.72 2.90 7.50
C PRO A 88 15.56 3.61 8.85
N GLU A 89 15.94 4.89 8.94
CA GLU A 89 15.77 5.74 10.11
C GLU A 89 14.32 6.11 10.37
N LEU A 90 13.42 5.97 9.36
CA LEU A 90 12.00 6.23 9.51
C LEU A 90 11.23 4.99 9.94
N ASN A 91 10.13 5.23 10.66
CA ASN A 91 9.24 4.19 11.15
C ASN A 91 7.84 4.32 10.54
N PRO A 92 7.58 3.71 9.37
CA PRO A 92 6.26 3.66 8.76
C PRO A 92 5.33 2.74 9.57
N ILE A 93 4.19 3.27 10.01
CA ILE A 93 3.16 2.55 10.78
C ILE A 93 1.99 2.25 9.84
N MET A 94 1.75 0.97 9.57
CA MET A 94 0.61 0.53 8.75
C MET A 94 -0.68 0.65 9.55
N ILE A 95 -1.65 1.44 9.06
CA ILE A 95 -3.00 1.57 9.63
C ILE A 95 -4.00 0.90 8.70
N TYR A 96 -4.59 -0.20 9.16
CA TYR A 96 -5.51 -1.04 8.39
C TYR A 96 -6.93 -0.50 8.39
N ARG A 97 -7.06 0.69 7.77
CA ARG A 97 -8.31 1.45 7.69
C ARG A 97 -8.18 2.48 6.57
N LEU A 98 -9.27 2.73 5.85
CA LEU A 98 -9.29 3.70 4.75
C LEU A 98 -8.78 5.09 5.17
N ASP A 99 -9.25 5.59 6.33
CA ASP A 99 -8.89 6.90 6.87
C ASP A 99 -9.18 6.96 8.38
N ARG A 100 -8.95 8.11 9.01
CA ARG A 100 -9.38 8.42 10.38
C ARG A 100 -10.91 8.42 10.48
N PHE A 101 -11.45 8.17 11.67
CA PHE A 101 -12.90 8.24 11.91
C PHE A 101 -13.46 9.63 11.63
N GLY A 102 -14.57 9.69 10.87
CA GLY A 102 -15.27 10.92 10.54
C GLY A 102 -14.46 11.89 9.67
N ARG A 103 -13.32 11.47 9.12
CA ARG A 103 -12.44 12.27 8.29
C ARG A 103 -12.31 11.64 6.90
N GLY A 104 -11.65 12.34 5.98
CA GLY A 104 -11.37 11.82 4.65
C GLY A 104 -10.30 12.64 3.95
N GLY A 105 -9.46 11.96 3.17
CA GLY A 105 -8.46 12.57 2.31
C GLY A 105 -8.83 12.46 0.83
N HIS A 106 -8.03 13.06 -0.04
CA HIS A 106 -8.25 13.03 -1.49
C HIS A 106 -8.00 11.65 -2.12
N HIS A 107 -7.38 10.70 -1.42
CA HIS A 107 -7.26 9.31 -1.87
C HIS A 107 -8.61 8.59 -1.92
N ARG A 108 -9.50 8.89 -0.97
CA ARG A 108 -10.79 8.21 -0.82
C ARG A 108 -11.65 8.21 -2.09
N PRO A 109 -11.87 9.35 -2.79
CA PRO A 109 -12.61 9.32 -4.05
C PRO A 109 -12.00 8.42 -5.14
N PHE A 110 -10.68 8.22 -5.13
CA PHE A 110 -10.03 7.29 -6.06
C PHE A 110 -10.30 5.85 -5.67
N ASN A 111 -10.27 5.53 -4.38
CA ASN A 111 -10.64 4.22 -3.88
C ASN A 111 -12.11 3.89 -4.22
N ASP A 112 -13.02 4.87 -4.11
CA ASP A 112 -14.43 4.72 -4.52
C ASP A 112 -14.58 4.36 -6.02
N GLU A 113 -13.64 4.79 -6.89
CA GLU A 113 -13.58 4.45 -8.31
C GLU A 113 -12.73 3.21 -8.63
N GLY A 114 -12.23 2.51 -7.61
CA GLY A 114 -11.42 1.30 -7.75
C GLY A 114 -9.94 1.56 -8.08
N ILE A 115 -9.44 2.77 -7.85
CA ILE A 115 -8.04 3.15 -8.01
C ILE A 115 -7.36 3.13 -6.63
N ALA A 116 -6.24 2.42 -6.52
CA ALA A 116 -5.52 2.29 -5.26
C ALA A 116 -5.06 3.65 -4.71
N GLY A 117 -5.51 4.01 -3.52
CA GLY A 117 -5.11 5.23 -2.84
C GLY A 117 -4.75 4.96 -1.38
N ILE A 118 -3.75 5.66 -0.88
CA ILE A 118 -3.33 5.63 0.52
C ILE A 118 -3.21 7.05 1.07
N ARG A 119 -3.27 7.17 2.39
CA ARG A 119 -2.98 8.41 3.10
C ARG A 119 -1.68 8.26 3.88
N ILE A 120 -0.77 9.22 3.70
CA ILE A 120 0.44 9.39 4.49
C ILE A 120 0.22 10.55 5.45
N MET A 121 0.53 10.34 6.74
CA MET A 121 0.22 11.30 7.79
C MET A 121 1.23 11.21 8.94
N GLU A 122 1.49 12.30 9.63
CA GLU A 122 2.24 12.29 10.88
C GLU A 122 1.67 11.28 11.90
N ALA A 123 2.53 10.76 12.81
CA ALA A 123 2.13 9.75 13.79
C ALA A 123 1.29 10.35 14.93
N HIS A 124 1.71 11.50 15.46
CA HIS A 124 1.07 12.17 16.59
C HIS A 124 0.40 13.47 16.15
N GLU A 125 -0.93 13.50 16.28
CA GLU A 125 -1.73 14.66 15.88
C GLU A 125 -1.77 15.74 16.96
N ASN A 126 -1.72 17.00 16.55
CA ASN A 126 -1.99 18.13 17.42
C ASN A 126 -3.34 18.76 17.07
N TYR A 127 -4.39 18.34 17.77
CA TYR A 127 -5.75 18.81 17.51
C TYR A 127 -5.94 20.30 17.77
N ASN A 128 -5.06 20.93 18.57
CA ASN A 128 -5.12 22.37 18.82
C ASN A 128 -4.70 23.18 17.58
N ARG A 129 -3.91 22.55 16.67
CA ARG A 129 -3.41 23.19 15.43
C ARG A 129 -4.32 22.94 14.22
N GLN A 130 -5.29 22.01 14.32
CA GLN A 130 -6.15 21.61 13.18
C GLN A 130 -7.50 22.31 13.26
N HIS A 131 -7.95 22.94 12.14
CA HIS A 131 -9.29 23.51 12.02
C HIS A 131 -9.71 24.45 13.15
N ASN A 132 -8.75 25.20 13.71
CA ASN A 132 -8.96 26.16 14.75
C ASN A 132 -8.54 27.57 14.29
N ASP A 133 -9.26 28.59 14.74
CA ASP A 133 -8.82 29.96 14.60
C ASP A 133 -7.57 30.21 15.45
N ILE A 134 -6.68 31.06 14.95
CA ILE A 134 -5.46 31.43 15.67
C ILE A 134 -5.84 32.22 16.92
N ARG A 135 -5.60 31.63 18.11
CA ARG A 135 -5.87 32.25 19.42
C ARG A 135 -5.04 31.62 20.53
N ILE A 136 -4.99 32.29 21.64
CA ILE A 136 -4.50 31.72 22.89
C ILE A 136 -5.69 31.70 23.88
N GLU A 137 -5.97 30.53 24.41
CA GLU A 137 -7.07 30.31 25.35
C GLU A 137 -6.59 29.41 26.50
N ASN A 138 -6.71 29.84 27.72
CA ASN A 138 -6.22 29.12 28.91
C ASN A 138 -4.74 28.69 28.81
N GLY A 139 -3.89 29.52 28.20
CA GLY A 139 -2.47 29.23 28.00
C GLY A 139 -2.17 28.27 26.82
N ILE A 140 -3.19 27.73 26.16
CA ILE A 140 -3.05 26.84 25.00
C ILE A 140 -3.08 27.67 23.72
N LYS A 141 -2.11 27.42 22.83
CA LYS A 141 -2.05 28.03 21.48
C LYS A 141 -2.84 27.18 20.50
N TYR A 142 -3.81 27.80 19.84
CA TYR A 142 -4.63 27.19 18.79
C TYR A 142 -4.29 27.76 17.42
N GLY A 143 -4.64 26.99 16.39
CA GLY A 143 -4.54 27.42 14.99
C GLY A 143 -3.34 26.86 14.25
N ASP A 144 -3.48 26.81 12.94
CA ASP A 144 -2.44 26.34 12.03
C ASP A 144 -1.49 27.50 11.68
N VAL A 145 -0.33 27.50 12.30
CA VAL A 145 0.69 28.55 12.18
C VAL A 145 2.02 27.95 11.75
N LEU A 146 2.82 28.72 11.03
CA LEU A 146 4.10 28.31 10.48
C LEU A 146 5.07 27.74 11.54
N SER A 147 5.06 28.29 12.76
CA SER A 147 5.89 27.81 13.87
C SER A 147 5.50 26.38 14.36
N GLY A 148 4.35 25.87 13.95
CA GLY A 148 3.92 24.49 14.21
C GLY A 148 4.44 23.49 13.18
N VAL A 149 5.10 23.95 12.11
CA VAL A 149 5.61 23.11 11.02
C VAL A 149 7.08 22.80 11.22
N ASN A 150 7.41 21.52 11.27
CA ASN A 150 8.78 21.04 11.20
C ASN A 150 9.14 20.73 9.75
N PHE A 151 9.94 21.62 9.13
CA PHE A 151 10.31 21.50 7.71
C PHE A 151 11.20 20.30 7.42
N ASP A 152 12.08 19.91 8.34
CA ASP A 152 12.93 18.73 8.17
C ASP A 152 12.11 17.44 8.13
N TYR A 153 11.08 17.36 8.97
CA TYR A 153 10.15 16.23 8.94
C TYR A 153 9.29 16.22 7.68
N ALA A 154 8.78 17.37 7.27
CA ALA A 154 8.06 17.53 6.01
C ALA A 154 8.93 17.12 4.80
N ALA A 155 10.21 17.51 4.80
CA ALA A 155 11.18 17.11 3.78
C ALA A 155 11.40 15.57 3.77
N LYS A 156 11.52 14.93 4.93
CA LYS A 156 11.61 13.46 5.01
C LYS A 156 10.38 12.78 4.40
N LEU A 157 9.17 13.23 4.72
CA LEU A 157 7.95 12.64 4.17
C LEU A 157 7.78 12.97 2.67
N THR A 158 8.29 14.11 2.21
CA THR A 158 8.41 14.41 0.78
C THR A 158 9.35 13.43 0.08
N ALA A 159 10.49 13.11 0.69
CA ALA A 159 11.42 12.10 0.16
C ALA A 159 10.79 10.70 0.13
N VAL A 160 9.98 10.32 1.14
CA VAL A 160 9.18 9.06 1.11
C VAL A 160 8.29 9.01 -0.13
N ASN A 161 7.62 10.11 -0.47
CA ASN A 161 6.80 10.18 -1.68
C ASN A 161 7.66 10.08 -2.95
N ALA A 162 8.77 10.81 -3.02
CA ALA A 162 9.65 10.81 -4.17
C ALA A 162 10.22 9.43 -4.49
N ILE A 163 10.74 8.70 -3.49
CA ILE A 163 11.27 7.34 -3.69
C ILE A 163 10.15 6.34 -4.03
N SER A 164 8.97 6.50 -3.43
CA SER A 164 7.82 5.63 -3.73
C SER A 164 7.34 5.83 -5.16
N LEU A 165 7.19 7.07 -5.61
CA LEU A 165 6.82 7.41 -6.99
C LEU A 165 7.88 6.93 -7.99
N ALA A 166 9.16 7.15 -7.71
CA ALA A 166 10.26 6.71 -8.58
C ALA A 166 10.29 5.18 -8.73
N THR A 167 10.11 4.45 -7.63
CA THR A 167 10.10 2.97 -7.65
C THR A 167 8.88 2.43 -8.39
N LEU A 168 7.69 3.01 -8.19
CA LEU A 168 6.46 2.63 -8.89
C LEU A 168 6.54 2.95 -10.39
N ALA A 169 6.98 4.16 -10.76
CA ALA A 169 7.12 4.55 -12.17
C ALA A 169 8.17 3.73 -12.92
N SER A 170 9.15 3.17 -12.21
CA SER A 170 10.19 2.31 -12.79
C SER A 170 9.83 0.82 -12.75
N SER A 171 8.72 0.45 -12.13
CA SER A 171 8.31 -0.96 -11.98
C SER A 171 7.71 -1.50 -13.27
N PRO A 172 7.90 -2.80 -13.55
CA PRO A 172 7.20 -3.47 -14.64
C PRO A 172 5.72 -3.69 -14.29
N ARG A 173 4.91 -4.06 -15.26
CA ARG A 173 3.53 -4.46 -15.01
C ARG A 173 3.47 -5.74 -14.17
N PRO A 174 2.50 -5.89 -13.25
CA PRO A 174 2.35 -7.10 -12.44
C PRO A 174 1.93 -8.31 -13.30
N PRO A 175 2.16 -9.55 -12.83
CA PRO A 175 1.69 -10.74 -13.50
C PRO A 175 0.16 -10.79 -13.52
N LYS A 176 -0.40 -11.49 -14.52
CA LYS A 176 -1.83 -11.65 -14.73
C LYS A 176 -2.28 -13.08 -14.48
N ASN A 177 -3.57 -13.26 -14.20
CA ASN A 177 -4.24 -14.56 -14.13
C ASN A 177 -3.51 -15.57 -13.23
N ILE A 178 -3.01 -15.10 -12.08
CA ILE A 178 -2.31 -15.96 -11.14
C ILE A 178 -3.29 -17.00 -10.58
N LYS A 179 -2.89 -18.26 -10.65
CA LYS A 179 -3.60 -19.39 -10.05
C LYS A 179 -2.69 -20.11 -9.07
N ILE A 180 -3.28 -20.66 -8.03
CA ILE A 180 -2.60 -21.41 -6.98
C ILE A 180 -3.09 -22.84 -6.94
N GLY A 181 -2.20 -23.80 -6.76
CA GLY A 181 -2.46 -25.23 -6.62
C GLY A 181 -1.63 -25.82 -5.48
N GLY A 182 -1.67 -27.14 -5.35
CA GLY A 182 -1.03 -27.83 -4.22
C GLY A 182 -1.99 -28.07 -3.06
N ILE A 183 -3.29 -28.09 -3.34
CA ILE A 183 -4.34 -28.45 -2.36
C ILE A 183 -4.11 -29.92 -1.96
N VAL A 184 -3.98 -30.16 -0.65
CA VAL A 184 -3.63 -31.45 -0.03
C VAL A 184 -2.23 -31.99 -0.39
N GLU A 185 -1.31 -31.10 -0.77
CA GLU A 185 0.09 -31.41 -1.05
C GLU A 185 1.03 -30.67 -0.07
N PRO A 186 2.27 -31.16 0.11
CA PRO A 186 3.23 -30.49 1.00
C PRO A 186 3.93 -29.28 0.35
N SER A 187 3.51 -28.90 -0.85
CA SER A 187 4.12 -27.83 -1.66
C SER A 187 3.05 -27.00 -2.34
N VAL A 188 3.34 -25.71 -2.56
CA VAL A 188 2.42 -24.78 -3.25
C VAL A 188 2.85 -24.64 -4.70
N LYS A 189 1.92 -24.75 -5.62
CA LYS A 189 2.12 -24.59 -7.05
C LYS A 189 1.51 -23.28 -7.56
N PHE A 190 2.17 -22.62 -8.49
CA PHE A 190 1.70 -21.37 -9.08
C PHE A 190 1.74 -21.46 -10.60
N ARG A 191 0.77 -20.83 -11.26
CA ARG A 191 0.74 -20.56 -12.70
C ARG A 191 0.26 -19.13 -12.92
N TRP A 192 0.85 -18.43 -13.90
CA TRP A 192 0.45 -17.05 -14.22
C TRP A 192 0.75 -16.71 -15.68
N GLU A 193 0.25 -15.58 -16.13
CA GLU A 193 0.55 -15.06 -17.45
C GLU A 193 1.58 -13.92 -17.35
N HIS A 194 2.53 -13.94 -18.28
CA HIS A 194 3.48 -12.84 -18.44
C HIS A 194 2.75 -11.58 -18.89
N PRO A 195 2.98 -10.41 -18.26
CA PRO A 195 2.59 -9.16 -18.87
C PRO A 195 3.44 -8.90 -20.13
N ASP A 196 2.88 -8.15 -21.09
CA ASP A 196 3.63 -7.72 -22.27
C ASP A 196 4.60 -6.59 -21.90
N ASP A 197 5.73 -6.98 -21.32
CA ASP A 197 6.81 -6.09 -20.89
C ASP A 197 8.17 -6.77 -21.09
N LYS A 198 8.96 -6.23 -22.04
CA LYS A 198 10.30 -6.75 -22.38
C LYS A 198 11.35 -6.43 -21.30
N SER A 199 11.06 -5.56 -20.35
CA SER A 199 11.97 -5.22 -19.26
C SER A 199 12.04 -6.29 -18.18
N ILE A 200 11.08 -7.21 -18.12
CA ILE A 200 10.98 -8.25 -17.09
C ILE A 200 12.19 -9.17 -17.14
N LYS A 201 12.86 -9.31 -16.01
CA LYS A 201 13.94 -10.26 -15.75
C LYS A 201 13.43 -11.56 -15.12
N GLY A 202 12.46 -11.46 -14.22
CA GLY A 202 11.94 -12.59 -13.47
C GLY A 202 10.75 -12.21 -12.59
N TYR A 203 10.46 -13.09 -11.66
CA TYR A 203 9.36 -12.92 -10.70
C TYR A 203 9.85 -13.08 -9.28
N LYS A 204 9.07 -12.53 -8.34
CA LYS A 204 9.30 -12.74 -6.93
C LYS A 204 8.04 -13.26 -6.29
N ILE A 205 8.11 -14.47 -5.78
CA ILE A 205 7.05 -15.12 -5.02
C ILE A 205 7.18 -14.64 -3.58
N TYR A 206 6.07 -14.20 -3.02
CA TYR A 206 5.95 -13.76 -1.64
C TYR A 206 5.02 -14.69 -0.88
N TRP A 207 5.34 -14.93 0.40
CA TRP A 207 4.40 -15.55 1.32
C TRP A 207 4.56 -14.96 2.71
N ARG A 208 3.48 -14.95 3.46
CA ARG A 208 3.40 -14.43 4.81
C ARG A 208 2.41 -15.26 5.64
N GLU A 209 2.60 -15.27 6.94
CA GLU A 209 1.58 -15.78 7.85
C GLU A 209 0.27 -15.00 7.66
N THR A 210 -0.87 -15.66 7.88
CA THR A 210 -2.20 -15.05 7.65
C THR A 210 -2.44 -13.82 8.52
N THR A 211 -1.76 -13.71 9.66
CA THR A 211 -1.84 -12.59 10.60
C THR A 211 -0.76 -11.52 10.39
N SER A 212 0.25 -11.77 9.56
CA SER A 212 1.32 -10.80 9.30
C SER A 212 0.84 -9.60 8.51
N SER A 213 1.25 -8.41 8.91
CA SER A 213 0.91 -7.16 8.23
C SER A 213 1.70 -6.92 6.94
N THR A 214 2.90 -7.47 6.87
CA THR A 214 3.84 -7.33 5.75
C THR A 214 4.25 -8.71 5.22
N TRP A 215 4.98 -8.73 4.08
CA TRP A 215 5.48 -9.97 3.51
C TRP A 215 6.70 -10.47 4.31
N ASP A 216 6.56 -11.64 4.94
CA ASP A 216 7.60 -12.23 5.81
C ASP A 216 8.72 -12.86 4.99
N ASN A 217 8.33 -13.49 3.88
CA ASN A 217 9.23 -14.28 3.05
C ASN A 217 9.10 -13.91 1.57
N SER A 218 10.17 -14.17 0.83
CA SER A 218 10.13 -14.04 -0.62
C SER A 218 11.22 -14.87 -1.30
N ARG A 219 10.97 -15.28 -2.56
CA ARG A 219 11.91 -15.98 -3.43
C ARG A 219 11.93 -15.36 -4.81
N LEU A 220 13.11 -14.93 -5.25
CA LEU A 220 13.34 -14.48 -6.62
C LEU A 220 13.51 -15.71 -7.51
N ILE A 221 12.84 -15.73 -8.65
CA ILE A 221 12.89 -16.78 -9.66
C ILE A 221 13.08 -16.16 -11.06
N ASP A 222 13.47 -16.97 -12.01
CA ASP A 222 13.64 -16.56 -13.40
C ASP A 222 12.31 -16.19 -14.08
N LYS A 223 12.40 -15.75 -15.34
CA LYS A 223 11.23 -15.42 -16.16
C LYS A 223 10.56 -16.70 -16.67
N ILE A 224 9.76 -17.29 -15.80
CA ILE A 224 8.93 -18.48 -16.04
C ILE A 224 7.47 -18.15 -15.73
N ASP A 225 6.54 -18.97 -16.14
CA ASP A 225 5.09 -18.81 -15.97
C ASP A 225 4.44 -19.77 -14.96
N ASN A 226 5.26 -20.61 -14.35
CA ASN A 226 4.86 -21.54 -13.31
C ASN A 226 6.01 -21.76 -12.31
N TYR A 227 5.68 -22.14 -11.10
CA TYR A 227 6.68 -22.47 -10.07
C TYR A 227 6.07 -23.32 -8.97
N THR A 228 6.85 -24.25 -8.45
CA THR A 228 6.51 -25.02 -7.24
C THR A 228 7.38 -24.55 -6.06
N LEU A 229 6.73 -24.10 -5.00
CA LEU A 229 7.39 -23.72 -3.75
C LEU A 229 7.35 -24.92 -2.81
N GLU A 230 8.44 -25.68 -2.81
CA GLU A 230 8.56 -26.94 -2.08
C GLU A 230 8.56 -26.75 -0.56
N GLY A 231 7.91 -27.66 0.15
CA GLY A 231 7.90 -27.71 1.61
C GLY A 231 7.08 -26.63 2.29
N ILE A 232 6.26 -25.89 1.55
CA ILE A 232 5.37 -24.86 2.09
C ILE A 232 3.92 -25.30 1.92
N VAL A 233 3.21 -25.45 3.03
CA VAL A 233 1.80 -25.85 3.05
C VAL A 233 0.92 -24.65 2.75
N ILE A 234 0.02 -24.81 1.77
CA ILE A 234 -0.84 -23.73 1.27
C ILE A 234 -1.71 -23.10 2.34
N ASP A 235 -2.22 -23.88 3.28
CA ASP A 235 -3.20 -23.44 4.28
C ASP A 235 -2.63 -22.49 5.35
N ASN A 236 -1.30 -22.48 5.52
CA ASN A 236 -0.66 -21.73 6.60
C ASN A 236 -0.29 -20.29 6.19
N PHE A 237 -0.32 -19.99 4.89
CA PHE A 237 0.22 -18.74 4.37
C PHE A 237 -0.69 -18.07 3.35
N ILE A 238 -0.51 -16.76 3.22
CA ILE A 238 -1.05 -15.97 2.10
C ILE A 238 0.08 -15.73 1.11
N PHE A 239 -0.23 -15.85 -0.18
CA PHE A 239 0.75 -15.80 -1.27
C PHE A 239 0.48 -14.65 -2.23
N GLY A 240 1.56 -14.18 -2.86
CA GLY A 240 1.47 -13.20 -3.93
C GLY A 240 2.69 -13.24 -4.82
N ILE A 241 2.59 -12.66 -6.01
CA ILE A 241 3.67 -12.63 -7.00
C ILE A 241 3.84 -11.20 -7.52
N SER A 242 5.09 -10.74 -7.62
CA SER A 242 5.46 -9.52 -8.34
C SER A 242 6.36 -9.85 -9.52
N THR A 243 6.36 -8.98 -10.52
CA THR A 243 7.38 -8.97 -11.59
C THR A 243 8.60 -8.17 -11.12
N VAL A 244 9.78 -8.58 -11.60
CA VAL A 244 11.05 -7.88 -11.35
C VAL A 244 11.68 -7.56 -12.69
N ASN A 245 12.08 -6.30 -12.91
CA ASN A 245 12.76 -5.92 -14.14
C ASN A 245 14.28 -6.05 -14.04
N LYS A 246 14.98 -5.83 -15.17
CA LYS A 246 16.44 -5.92 -15.27
C LYS A 246 17.19 -4.94 -14.36
N LYS A 247 16.54 -3.85 -13.91
CA LYS A 247 17.09 -2.85 -12.99
C LYS A 247 16.77 -3.17 -11.52
N GLY A 248 16.01 -4.23 -11.24
CA GLY A 248 15.64 -4.66 -9.89
C GLY A 248 14.41 -3.95 -9.31
N PHE A 249 13.67 -3.18 -10.11
CA PHE A 249 12.39 -2.63 -9.67
C PHE A 249 11.29 -3.69 -9.74
N GLU A 250 10.40 -3.65 -8.76
CA GLU A 250 9.33 -4.63 -8.59
C GLU A 250 7.96 -3.99 -8.79
N SER A 251 7.04 -4.71 -9.44
CA SER A 251 5.63 -4.34 -9.48
C SER A 251 4.99 -4.42 -8.08
N LEU A 252 3.81 -3.85 -7.94
CA LEU A 252 2.94 -4.22 -6.82
C LEU A 252 2.70 -5.73 -6.83
N VAL A 253 2.52 -6.31 -5.65
CA VAL A 253 2.25 -7.75 -5.51
C VAL A 253 0.81 -8.02 -5.92
N SER A 254 0.62 -9.01 -6.78
CA SER A 254 -0.69 -9.53 -7.19
C SER A 254 -0.97 -10.86 -6.52
N PHE A 255 -2.25 -11.11 -6.21
CA PHE A 255 -2.71 -12.33 -5.55
C PHE A 255 -3.23 -13.36 -6.53
N PRO A 256 -3.23 -14.65 -6.15
CA PRO A 256 -3.96 -15.67 -6.88
C PRO A 256 -5.44 -15.33 -6.99
N GLN A 257 -5.99 -15.44 -8.21
CA GLN A 257 -7.39 -15.15 -8.53
C GLN A 257 -8.23 -16.42 -8.68
N GLY A 258 -7.61 -17.57 -8.54
CA GLY A 258 -8.29 -18.86 -8.63
C GLY A 258 -7.35 -20.01 -8.28
N THR A 259 -7.94 -21.19 -8.13
CA THR A 259 -7.21 -22.42 -7.87
C THR A 259 -7.15 -23.29 -9.12
N PHE A 260 -6.18 -24.22 -9.16
CA PHE A 260 -6.15 -25.31 -10.12
C PHE A 260 -5.82 -26.64 -9.40
N ARG A 261 -6.21 -27.72 -10.03
CA ARG A 261 -5.77 -29.09 -9.66
C ARG A 261 -4.99 -29.65 -10.86
N ASP A 262 -3.92 -30.38 -10.59
CA ASP A 262 -3.19 -31.11 -11.63
C ASP A 262 -3.99 -32.30 -12.09
#